data_d1857e7083b0f4595c6a44cb5b6f74f3
#
_entry.id   d1857e7083b0f4595c6a44cb5b6f74f3
#
_cell.length_a   1.000
_cell.length_b   1.000
_cell.length_c   1.000
_cell.angle_alpha   90.00
_cell.angle_beta   90.00
_cell.angle_gamma   90.00
#
_symmetry.space_group_name_H-M   'P 1'
#
loop_
_entity.id
_entity.type
_entity.pdbx_description
1 polymer ?
#
loop_
_entity_poly.entity_id
_entity_poly.type
_entity_poly.pdbx_seq_one_letter_code
_entity_poly.pdbx_strand_id
1 'polypeptide(L)'
;MVYNIVVSLSRGVFTYTLTNTLFHQVIIVRKRPPLSFPQLLVCISLLCALTGALTLVASHTSPDRRFEQFTSQLFQEEMTGSTLNMHYTIADPKTFGISEYEPVLPIYHSGQPEDSKEHCSDLLHRLDRIDPDRLSPENAYTYRLLHRSLENDLALADFPYYNEPLSPSSGMQSQLPVLLAEYTFLSLIHI
;
A
#
# COMPACT_ATOMS: atom_id res chain seq x y z
N MET A 1 10.27 -49.46 27.72
CA MET A 1 9.56 -48.69 28.77
C MET A 1 8.06 -48.90 28.55
N VAL A 2 7.43 -49.72 29.39
CA VAL A 2 6.01 -50.10 29.19
C VAL A 2 5.15 -49.18 30.08
N TYR A 3 4.27 -48.40 29.49
CA TYR A 3 3.31 -47.59 30.21
C TYR A 3 1.99 -48.35 30.29
N ASN A 4 1.47 -48.57 31.47
CA ASN A 4 0.12 -49.07 31.66
C ASN A 4 -0.83 -47.87 31.94
N ILE A 5 -1.81 -47.70 31.06
CA ILE A 5 -2.84 -46.69 31.24
C ILE A 5 -4.10 -47.37 31.77
N VAL A 6 -4.50 -47.02 32.95
CA VAL A 6 -5.81 -47.45 33.52
C VAL A 6 -6.79 -46.30 33.43
N VAL A 7 -7.89 -46.52 32.71
CA VAL A 7 -8.97 -45.57 32.55
C VAL A 7 -10.14 -46.01 33.47
N SER A 8 -10.51 -45.18 34.42
CA SER A 8 -11.68 -45.41 35.26
C SER A 8 -12.73 -44.32 35.07
N LEU A 9 -13.97 -44.72 34.92
CA LEU A 9 -15.13 -43.80 34.82
C LEU A 9 -15.96 -43.88 36.08
N SER A 10 -16.00 -42.81 36.87
CA SER A 10 -16.89 -42.70 38.04
C SER A 10 -17.56 -41.32 38.03
N ARG A 11 -18.88 -41.31 38.14
CA ARG A 11 -19.71 -40.08 38.27
C ARG A 11 -19.44 -38.97 37.24
N GLY A 12 -19.20 -39.37 35.93
CA GLY A 12 -19.02 -38.41 34.87
C GLY A 12 -17.62 -37.75 34.80
N VAL A 13 -16.63 -38.31 35.49
CA VAL A 13 -15.24 -37.86 35.48
C VAL A 13 -14.38 -38.98 34.89
N PHE A 14 -13.60 -38.69 33.87
CA PHE A 14 -12.58 -39.61 33.35
C PHE A 14 -11.26 -39.38 34.10
N THR A 15 -10.79 -40.43 34.76
CA THR A 15 -9.48 -40.42 35.43
C THR A 15 -8.53 -41.29 34.64
N TYR A 16 -7.42 -40.73 34.19
CA TYR A 16 -6.32 -41.44 33.56
C TYR A 16 -5.20 -41.57 34.56
N THR A 17 -4.85 -42.80 34.90
CA THR A 17 -3.73 -43.06 35.81
C THR A 17 -2.55 -43.60 34.99
N LEU A 18 -1.46 -42.84 34.88
CA LEU A 18 -0.21 -43.23 34.31
C LEU A 18 0.69 -43.80 35.45
N THR A 19 0.87 -45.09 35.43
CA THR A 19 1.79 -45.72 36.39
C THR A 19 3.18 -45.87 35.74
N ASN A 20 4.12 -45.08 36.23
CA ASN A 20 5.55 -45.31 36.00
C ASN A 20 6.19 -45.58 37.38
N THR A 21 7.20 -46.45 37.45
CA THR A 21 7.84 -46.95 38.68
C THR A 21 8.44 -45.85 39.58
N LEU A 22 8.41 -44.58 39.16
CA LEU A 22 8.99 -43.45 39.91
C LEU A 22 8.02 -42.27 40.15
N PHE A 23 6.88 -42.16 39.45
CA PHE A 23 5.95 -41.09 39.65
C PHE A 23 4.49 -41.51 39.39
N HIS A 24 3.63 -41.38 40.40
CA HIS A 24 2.16 -41.51 40.28
C HIS A 24 1.58 -40.16 39.96
N GLN A 25 1.25 -39.89 38.69
CA GLN A 25 0.45 -38.70 38.34
C GLN A 25 -0.97 -39.11 37.97
N VAL A 26 -1.93 -38.61 38.70
CA VAL A 26 -3.38 -38.76 38.41
C VAL A 26 -3.82 -37.51 37.66
N ILE A 27 -4.12 -37.63 36.38
CA ILE A 27 -4.71 -36.53 35.59
C ILE A 27 -6.23 -36.67 35.63
N ILE A 28 -6.89 -35.74 36.32
CA ILE A 28 -8.35 -35.68 36.41
C ILE A 28 -8.86 -34.80 35.28
N VAL A 29 -9.40 -35.39 34.21
CA VAL A 29 -10.06 -34.68 33.12
C VAL A 29 -11.57 -34.59 33.47
N ARG A 30 -11.98 -33.43 33.90
CA ARG A 30 -13.39 -33.14 34.21
C ARG A 30 -14.15 -32.94 32.91
N LYS A 31 -15.14 -33.78 32.61
CA LYS A 31 -16.01 -33.62 31.44
C LYS A 31 -16.79 -32.30 31.62
N ARG A 32 -16.48 -31.31 30.76
CA ARG A 32 -17.29 -30.08 30.77
C ARG A 32 -18.68 -30.41 30.23
N PRO A 33 -19.75 -29.84 30.79
CA PRO A 33 -21.08 -30.01 30.23
C PRO A 33 -21.09 -29.49 28.78
N PRO A 34 -21.89 -30.11 27.89
CA PRO A 34 -22.01 -29.59 26.51
C PRO A 34 -22.54 -28.16 26.58
N LEU A 35 -21.97 -27.27 25.75
CA LEU A 35 -22.45 -25.89 25.66
C LEU A 35 -23.96 -25.89 25.37
N SER A 36 -24.70 -25.07 26.11
CA SER A 36 -26.11 -24.84 25.79
C SER A 36 -26.22 -24.16 24.41
N PHE A 37 -27.32 -24.43 23.70
CA PHE A 37 -27.58 -23.88 22.37
C PHE A 37 -27.33 -22.35 22.26
N PRO A 38 -27.78 -21.52 23.22
CA PRO A 38 -27.48 -20.08 23.19
C PRO A 38 -25.99 -19.76 23.38
N GLN A 39 -25.25 -20.53 24.18
CA GLN A 39 -23.80 -20.35 24.33
C GLN A 39 -23.03 -20.68 23.04
N LEU A 40 -23.48 -21.70 22.31
CA LEU A 40 -22.92 -22.05 21.01
C LEU A 40 -23.12 -20.92 19.98
N LEU A 41 -24.31 -20.31 19.95
CA LEU A 41 -24.61 -19.17 19.04
C LEU A 41 -23.73 -17.96 19.38
N VAL A 42 -23.52 -17.66 20.67
CA VAL A 42 -22.63 -16.57 21.09
C VAL A 42 -21.17 -16.84 20.67
N CYS A 43 -20.70 -18.08 20.83
CA CYS A 43 -19.34 -18.44 20.40
C CYS A 43 -19.18 -18.32 18.88
N ILE A 44 -20.16 -18.74 18.08
CA ILE A 44 -20.14 -18.62 16.62
C ILE A 44 -20.16 -17.14 16.21
N SER A 45 -21.00 -16.30 16.80
CA SER A 45 -21.07 -14.87 16.50
C SER A 45 -19.75 -14.15 16.83
N LEU A 46 -19.13 -14.47 17.95
CA LEU A 46 -17.81 -13.94 18.33
C LEU A 46 -16.72 -14.39 17.36
N LEU A 47 -16.75 -15.66 16.94
CA LEU A 47 -15.79 -16.19 15.97
C LEU A 47 -15.95 -15.48 14.60
N CYS A 48 -17.18 -15.28 14.14
CA CYS A 48 -17.47 -14.54 12.90
C CYS A 48 -17.04 -13.07 13.00
N ALA A 49 -17.26 -12.42 14.13
CA ALA A 49 -16.82 -11.05 14.36
C ALA A 49 -15.28 -10.95 14.38
N LEU A 50 -14.62 -11.91 15.03
CA LEU A 50 -13.16 -11.95 15.09
C LEU A 50 -12.52 -12.20 13.72
N THR A 51 -13.06 -13.16 12.96
CA THR A 51 -12.60 -13.44 11.58
C THR A 51 -12.86 -12.24 10.67
N GLY A 52 -14.02 -11.59 10.78
CA GLY A 52 -14.34 -10.37 10.04
C GLY A 52 -13.38 -9.22 10.38
N ALA A 53 -13.09 -8.99 11.65
CA ALA A 53 -12.12 -7.99 12.07
C ALA A 53 -10.71 -8.30 11.55
N LEU A 54 -10.30 -9.58 11.60
CA LEU A 54 -8.97 -10.01 11.15
C LEU A 54 -8.80 -9.82 9.64
N THR A 55 -9.85 -10.13 8.83
CA THR A 55 -9.82 -9.92 7.39
C THR A 55 -9.78 -8.44 7.03
N LEU A 56 -10.51 -7.58 7.75
CA LEU A 56 -10.45 -6.13 7.55
C LEU A 56 -9.06 -5.58 7.83
N VAL A 57 -8.44 -5.97 8.94
CA VAL A 57 -7.07 -5.54 9.29
C VAL A 57 -6.08 -6.05 8.24
N ALA A 58 -6.18 -7.31 7.82
CA ALA A 58 -5.30 -7.87 6.79
C ALA A 58 -5.44 -7.15 5.45
N SER A 59 -6.65 -6.77 5.04
CA SER A 59 -6.86 -6.02 3.80
C SER A 59 -6.27 -4.60 3.87
N HIS A 60 -6.32 -3.94 5.03
CA HIS A 60 -5.73 -2.61 5.21
C HIS A 60 -4.19 -2.60 5.23
N THR A 61 -3.58 -3.74 5.54
CA THR A 61 -2.11 -3.87 5.61
C THR A 61 -1.52 -4.64 4.44
N SER A 62 -2.32 -4.95 3.40
CA SER A 62 -1.83 -5.68 2.24
C SER A 62 -0.74 -4.88 1.52
N PRO A 63 0.32 -5.52 1.00
CA PRO A 63 1.36 -4.87 0.22
C PRO A 63 0.80 -4.13 -1.00
N ASP A 64 -0.18 -4.69 -1.70
CA ASP A 64 -0.86 -4.06 -2.84
C ASP A 64 -1.46 -2.71 -2.44
N ARG A 65 -2.19 -2.66 -1.33
CA ARG A 65 -2.81 -1.40 -0.88
C ARG A 65 -1.77 -0.32 -0.53
N ARG A 66 -0.64 -0.72 0.06
CA ARG A 66 0.46 0.22 0.33
C ARG A 66 1.06 0.76 -0.96
N PHE A 67 1.22 -0.10 -1.95
CA PHE A 67 1.72 0.29 -3.26
C PHE A 67 0.73 1.21 -3.98
N GLU A 68 -0.56 0.88 -3.99
CA GLU A 68 -1.61 1.72 -4.57
C GLU A 68 -1.71 3.10 -3.89
N GLN A 69 -1.56 3.15 -2.57
CA GLN A 69 -1.50 4.41 -1.84
C GLN A 69 -0.26 5.23 -2.23
N PHE A 70 0.89 4.59 -2.33
CA PHE A 70 2.13 5.24 -2.75
C PHE A 70 2.01 5.82 -4.15
N THR A 71 1.53 5.03 -5.13
CA THR A 71 1.36 5.49 -6.52
C THR A 71 0.29 6.57 -6.65
N SER A 72 -0.79 6.49 -5.87
CA SER A 72 -1.82 7.53 -5.84
C SER A 72 -1.30 8.85 -5.28
N GLN A 73 -0.50 8.81 -4.21
CA GLN A 73 0.14 10.00 -3.67
C GLN A 73 1.12 10.62 -4.67
N LEU A 74 1.99 9.79 -5.25
CA LEU A 74 2.94 10.24 -6.27
C LEU A 74 2.22 10.89 -7.45
N PHE A 75 1.12 10.30 -7.93
CA PHE A 75 0.31 10.86 -8.99
C PHE A 75 -0.30 12.22 -8.61
N GLN A 76 -0.83 12.35 -7.39
CA GLN A 76 -1.38 13.61 -6.91
C GLN A 76 -0.30 14.70 -6.79
N GLU A 77 0.88 14.36 -6.26
CA GLU A 77 2.02 15.28 -6.14
C GLU A 77 2.46 15.77 -7.52
N GLU A 78 2.58 14.87 -8.49
CA GLU A 78 2.96 15.20 -9.87
C GLU A 78 1.92 16.10 -10.58
N MET A 79 0.63 15.77 -10.42
CA MET A 79 -0.44 16.53 -11.06
C MET A 79 -0.61 17.93 -10.45
N THR A 80 -0.48 18.06 -9.13
CA THR A 80 -0.58 19.36 -8.45
C THR A 80 0.65 20.25 -8.68
N GLY A 81 1.78 19.68 -9.09
CA GLY A 81 3.00 20.41 -9.44
C GLY A 81 2.91 21.25 -10.72
N SER A 82 1.90 21.03 -11.58
CA SER A 82 1.68 21.79 -12.81
C SER A 82 0.21 21.85 -13.18
N THR A 83 -0.38 23.04 -13.07
CA THR A 83 -1.79 23.28 -13.46
C THR A 83 -2.05 22.96 -14.93
N LEU A 84 -1.11 23.27 -15.82
CA LEU A 84 -1.21 22.93 -17.24
C LEU A 84 -1.24 21.41 -17.44
N ASN A 85 -0.32 20.69 -16.83
CA ASN A 85 -0.28 19.24 -16.93
C ASN A 85 -1.57 18.62 -16.42
N MET A 86 -2.04 19.05 -15.25
CA MET A 86 -3.29 18.57 -14.70
C MET A 86 -4.49 18.83 -15.63
N HIS A 87 -4.59 20.04 -16.21
CA HIS A 87 -5.69 20.41 -17.11
C HIS A 87 -5.79 19.48 -18.34
N TYR A 88 -4.65 19.12 -18.94
CA TYR A 88 -4.62 18.27 -20.12
C TYR A 88 -4.65 16.77 -19.82
N THR A 89 -4.34 16.38 -18.59
CA THR A 89 -4.22 14.97 -18.20
C THR A 89 -5.49 14.46 -17.51
N ILE A 90 -6.16 15.31 -16.73
CA ILE A 90 -7.26 14.88 -15.85
C ILE A 90 -8.54 15.66 -16.19
N ALA A 91 -9.62 14.93 -16.52
CA ALA A 91 -10.92 15.54 -16.79
C ALA A 91 -11.62 16.03 -15.51
N ASP A 92 -11.48 15.30 -14.40
CA ASP A 92 -12.03 15.66 -13.08
C ASP A 92 -11.03 15.31 -11.98
N PRO A 93 -10.29 16.29 -11.43
CA PRO A 93 -9.30 16.08 -10.37
C PRO A 93 -9.88 15.45 -9.09
N LYS A 94 -11.16 15.68 -8.79
CA LYS A 94 -11.81 15.14 -7.58
C LYS A 94 -11.87 13.62 -7.60
N THR A 95 -11.99 13.00 -8.77
CA THR A 95 -11.99 11.53 -8.90
C THR A 95 -10.67 10.90 -8.46
N PHE A 96 -9.59 11.68 -8.49
CA PHE A 96 -8.26 11.29 -8.05
C PHE A 96 -7.90 11.81 -6.65
N GLY A 97 -8.90 12.31 -5.90
CA GLY A 97 -8.69 12.82 -4.55
C GLY A 97 -8.06 14.22 -4.48
N ILE A 98 -7.94 14.92 -5.62
CA ILE A 98 -7.44 16.30 -5.70
C ILE A 98 -8.63 17.24 -5.59
N SER A 99 -8.91 17.73 -4.38
CA SER A 99 -10.05 18.62 -4.11
C SER A 99 -9.66 20.09 -4.07
N GLU A 100 -8.47 20.39 -3.62
CA GLU A 100 -7.91 21.73 -3.50
C GLU A 100 -6.44 21.70 -3.96
N TYR A 101 -6.07 22.69 -4.78
CA TYR A 101 -4.71 22.88 -5.25
C TYR A 101 -4.48 24.36 -5.57
N GLU A 102 -3.26 24.81 -5.39
CA GLU A 102 -2.87 26.14 -5.83
C GLU A 102 -2.48 26.10 -7.32
N PRO A 103 -2.95 27.05 -8.15
CA PRO A 103 -2.51 27.14 -9.54
C PRO A 103 -1.02 27.43 -9.62
N VAL A 104 -0.27 26.50 -10.20
CA VAL A 104 1.19 26.59 -10.35
C VAL A 104 1.57 26.36 -11.79
N LEU A 105 2.42 27.24 -12.32
CA LEU A 105 3.12 26.99 -13.58
C LEU A 105 4.44 26.29 -13.30
N PRO A 106 4.85 25.33 -14.15
CA PRO A 106 6.13 24.66 -13.98
C PRO A 106 7.28 25.67 -14.06
N ILE A 107 8.15 25.63 -13.07
CA ILE A 107 9.34 26.47 -13.05
C ILE A 107 10.50 25.63 -13.57
N TYR A 108 11.06 26.02 -14.71
CA TYR A 108 12.21 25.36 -15.29
C TYR A 108 13.49 26.02 -14.78
N HIS A 109 14.20 25.33 -13.91
CA HIS A 109 15.51 25.76 -13.45
C HIS A 109 16.61 25.10 -14.28
N SER A 110 17.51 25.87 -14.85
CA SER A 110 18.75 25.34 -15.39
C SER A 110 19.69 24.99 -14.22
N GLY A 111 19.88 23.70 -13.97
CA GLY A 111 20.95 23.26 -13.09
C GLY A 111 20.62 23.17 -11.60
N GLN A 112 19.52 22.51 -11.22
CA GLN A 112 19.36 22.00 -9.84
C GLN A 112 19.33 20.46 -9.85
N PRO A 113 20.47 19.80 -10.14
CA PRO A 113 20.54 18.34 -10.11
C PRO A 113 20.40 17.77 -8.71
N GLU A 114 20.77 18.55 -7.67
CA GLU A 114 20.77 18.08 -6.29
C GLU A 114 19.37 17.86 -5.74
N ASP A 115 18.45 18.82 -5.92
CA ASP A 115 17.06 18.69 -5.46
C ASP A 115 16.35 17.54 -6.18
N SER A 116 16.56 17.40 -7.50
CA SER A 116 15.98 16.30 -8.29
C SER A 116 16.57 14.95 -7.88
N LYS A 117 17.87 14.91 -7.59
CA LYS A 117 18.55 13.69 -7.14
C LYS A 117 18.08 13.25 -5.76
N GLU A 118 17.94 14.18 -4.83
CA GLU A 118 17.40 13.91 -3.50
C GLU A 118 15.95 13.40 -3.58
N HIS A 119 15.11 14.04 -4.37
CA HIS A 119 13.73 13.63 -4.59
C HIS A 119 13.62 12.23 -5.19
N CYS A 120 14.33 11.92 -6.28
CA CYS A 120 14.34 10.58 -6.87
C CYS A 120 14.87 9.52 -5.90
N SER A 121 15.90 9.85 -5.12
CA SER A 121 16.46 8.96 -4.11
C SER A 121 15.45 8.66 -3.00
N ASP A 122 14.72 9.67 -2.51
CA ASP A 122 13.66 9.47 -1.50
C ASP A 122 12.54 8.58 -2.03
N LEU A 123 12.08 8.83 -3.27
CA LEU A 123 11.06 8.01 -3.92
C LEU A 123 11.51 6.55 -4.05
N LEU A 124 12.74 6.29 -4.48
CA LEU A 124 13.31 4.95 -4.55
C LEU A 124 13.35 4.29 -3.18
N HIS A 125 13.84 4.99 -2.15
CA HIS A 125 13.86 4.47 -0.79
C HIS A 125 12.46 4.15 -0.24
N ARG A 126 11.46 4.95 -0.58
CA ARG A 126 10.06 4.68 -0.20
C ARG A 126 9.50 3.47 -0.94
N LEU A 127 9.81 3.33 -2.23
CA LEU A 127 9.40 2.22 -3.08
C LEU A 127 10.04 0.90 -2.61
N ASP A 128 11.33 0.90 -2.28
CA ASP A 128 12.09 -0.27 -1.82
C ASP A 128 11.59 -0.88 -0.50
N ARG A 129 10.79 -0.13 0.27
CA ARG A 129 10.12 -0.67 1.47
C ARG A 129 8.96 -1.59 1.15
N ILE A 130 8.57 -1.66 -0.12
CA ILE A 130 7.48 -2.50 -0.61
C ILE A 130 8.10 -3.72 -1.26
N ASP A 131 7.76 -4.91 -0.76
CA ASP A 131 8.25 -6.17 -1.29
C ASP A 131 7.51 -6.52 -2.60
N PRO A 132 8.16 -6.48 -3.77
CA PRO A 132 7.52 -6.72 -5.05
C PRO A 132 7.02 -8.16 -5.23
N ASP A 133 7.63 -9.13 -4.55
CA ASP A 133 7.23 -10.54 -4.65
C ASP A 133 5.90 -10.83 -3.95
N ARG A 134 5.43 -9.89 -3.13
CA ARG A 134 4.16 -9.96 -2.41
C ARG A 134 3.05 -9.16 -3.06
N LEU A 135 3.33 -8.50 -4.18
CA LEU A 135 2.35 -7.74 -4.95
C LEU A 135 1.59 -8.66 -5.92
N SER A 136 0.40 -8.22 -6.29
CA SER A 136 -0.32 -8.83 -7.42
C SER A 136 0.51 -8.70 -8.71
N PRO A 137 0.31 -9.56 -9.72
CA PRO A 137 1.08 -9.50 -10.96
C PRO A 137 1.03 -8.13 -11.65
N GLU A 138 -0.10 -7.43 -11.59
CA GLU A 138 -0.32 -6.11 -12.15
C GLU A 138 0.50 -5.05 -11.39
N ASN A 139 0.39 -5.03 -10.06
CA ASN A 139 1.13 -4.11 -9.21
C ASN A 139 2.64 -4.39 -9.24
N ALA A 140 3.04 -5.67 -9.30
CA ALA A 140 4.45 -6.03 -9.46
C ALA A 140 5.03 -5.56 -10.81
N TYR A 141 4.24 -5.56 -11.88
CA TYR A 141 4.66 -5.01 -13.17
C TYR A 141 4.83 -3.50 -13.08
N THR A 142 3.84 -2.79 -12.54
CA THR A 142 3.87 -1.34 -12.33
C THR A 142 5.02 -0.93 -11.41
N TYR A 143 5.29 -1.70 -10.34
CA TYR A 143 6.44 -1.50 -9.47
C TYR A 143 7.76 -1.52 -10.25
N ARG A 144 7.97 -2.54 -11.08
CA ARG A 144 9.21 -2.66 -11.88
C ARG A 144 9.38 -1.52 -12.87
N LEU A 145 8.29 -1.06 -13.50
CA LEU A 145 8.34 0.09 -14.40
C LEU A 145 8.70 1.37 -13.65
N LEU A 146 8.03 1.63 -12.53
CA LEU A 146 8.28 2.81 -11.72
C LEU A 146 9.70 2.81 -11.14
N HIS A 147 10.15 1.68 -10.59
CA HIS A 147 11.51 1.53 -10.07
C HIS A 147 12.55 1.83 -11.16
N ARG A 148 12.36 1.25 -12.36
CA ARG A 148 13.25 1.48 -13.49
C ARG A 148 13.25 2.93 -13.96
N SER A 149 12.09 3.59 -13.96
CA SER A 149 11.98 5.02 -14.28
C SER A 149 12.76 5.87 -13.30
N LEU A 150 12.54 5.67 -12.01
CA LEU A 150 13.23 6.41 -10.96
C LEU A 150 14.76 6.18 -10.97
N GLU A 151 15.21 4.95 -11.25
CA GLU A 151 16.65 4.68 -11.44
C GLU A 151 17.23 5.47 -12.61
N ASN A 152 16.50 5.53 -13.74
CA ASN A 152 16.92 6.31 -14.89
C ASN A 152 16.95 7.81 -14.57
N ASP A 153 15.93 8.33 -13.90
CA ASP A 153 15.85 9.73 -13.52
C ASP A 153 16.97 10.10 -12.55
N LEU A 154 17.29 9.23 -11.61
CA LEU A 154 18.42 9.39 -10.70
C LEU A 154 19.76 9.41 -11.44
N ALA A 155 19.93 8.55 -12.44
CA ALA A 155 21.14 8.53 -13.27
C ALA A 155 21.23 9.78 -14.18
N LEU A 156 20.09 10.27 -14.70
CA LEU A 156 20.02 11.49 -15.50
C LEU A 156 20.27 12.76 -14.67
N ALA A 157 20.02 12.74 -13.39
CA ALA A 157 20.28 13.88 -12.50
C ALA A 157 21.74 14.29 -12.46
N ASP A 158 22.67 13.38 -12.80
CA ASP A 158 24.10 13.70 -12.95
C ASP A 158 24.43 14.46 -14.25
N PHE A 159 23.44 14.59 -15.16
CA PHE A 159 23.59 15.24 -16.46
C PHE A 159 22.58 16.38 -16.67
N PRO A 160 22.74 17.52 -15.95
CA PRO A 160 21.73 18.58 -15.89
C PRO A 160 21.41 19.23 -17.25
N TYR A 161 22.32 19.11 -18.22
CA TYR A 161 22.13 19.65 -19.58
C TYR A 161 21.66 18.61 -20.60
N TYR A 162 21.36 17.38 -20.17
CA TYR A 162 20.85 16.35 -21.07
C TYR A 162 19.44 16.66 -21.59
N ASN A 163 18.59 17.20 -20.73
CA ASN A 163 17.28 17.71 -21.12
C ASN A 163 17.41 19.16 -21.57
N GLU A 164 17.16 19.41 -22.86
CA GLU A 164 17.13 20.74 -23.43
C GLU A 164 15.71 21.33 -23.33
N PRO A 165 15.38 22.15 -22.31
CA PRO A 165 14.05 22.73 -22.17
C PRO A 165 13.71 23.70 -23.30
N LEU A 166 14.71 24.21 -24.02
CA LEU A 166 14.58 25.14 -25.11
C LEU A 166 14.97 24.50 -26.49
N SER A 167 14.63 23.23 -26.69
CA SER A 167 14.91 22.58 -27.98
C SER A 167 14.10 23.20 -29.11
N PRO A 168 14.61 23.24 -30.36
CA PRO A 168 13.98 23.97 -31.45
C PRO A 168 12.56 23.53 -31.81
N SER A 169 12.26 22.24 -31.73
CA SER A 169 10.96 21.67 -32.14
C SER A 169 10.04 21.29 -30.99
N SER A 170 10.60 20.92 -29.88
CA SER A 170 9.84 20.37 -28.71
C SER A 170 10.10 21.13 -27.43
N GLY A 171 10.82 22.25 -27.49
CA GLY A 171 11.10 23.06 -26.33
C GLY A 171 9.87 23.83 -25.82
N MET A 172 9.92 24.25 -24.57
CA MET A 172 8.84 24.96 -23.91
C MET A 172 8.45 26.26 -24.64
N GLN A 173 9.40 26.95 -25.27
CA GLN A 173 9.15 28.18 -26.02
C GLN A 173 8.22 27.97 -27.22
N SER A 174 8.20 26.77 -27.82
CA SER A 174 7.33 26.42 -28.95
C SER A 174 6.00 25.81 -28.48
N GLN A 175 5.99 25.07 -27.38
CA GLN A 175 4.81 24.35 -26.90
C GLN A 175 3.91 25.23 -26.03
N LEU A 176 4.48 26.03 -25.13
CA LEU A 176 3.71 26.83 -24.17
C LEU A 176 2.68 27.77 -24.82
N PRO A 177 3.00 28.50 -25.90
CA PRO A 177 2.01 29.33 -26.58
C PRO A 177 0.82 28.55 -27.13
N VAL A 178 1.04 27.34 -27.64
CA VAL A 178 -0.01 26.46 -28.15
C VAL A 178 -0.88 25.96 -27.00
N LEU A 179 -0.27 25.45 -25.94
CA LEU A 179 -0.97 24.97 -24.75
C LEU A 179 -1.83 26.09 -24.12
N LEU A 180 -1.30 27.31 -24.02
CA LEU A 180 -2.05 28.45 -23.49
C LEU A 180 -3.18 28.89 -24.40
N ALA A 181 -3.00 28.83 -25.72
CA ALA A 181 -4.04 29.18 -26.68
C ALA A 181 -5.20 28.18 -26.69
N GLU A 182 -4.93 26.91 -26.42
CA GLU A 182 -5.94 25.84 -26.34
C GLU A 182 -6.49 25.65 -24.94
N TYR A 183 -5.97 26.37 -23.94
CA TYR A 183 -6.41 26.24 -22.55
C TYR A 183 -7.85 26.70 -22.40
N THR A 184 -8.71 25.80 -21.94
CA THR A 184 -10.13 26.10 -21.74
C THR A 184 -10.37 26.60 -20.32
N PHE A 185 -10.69 27.87 -20.17
CA PHE A 185 -11.09 28.44 -18.90
C PHE A 185 -12.53 28.02 -18.57
N LEU A 186 -12.69 27.05 -17.68
CA LEU A 186 -13.99 26.48 -17.30
C LEU A 186 -14.79 27.38 -16.35
N SER A 187 -14.18 28.39 -15.73
CA SER A 187 -14.84 29.37 -14.89
C SER A 187 -14.03 30.68 -14.74
N LEU A 188 -14.71 31.78 -14.36
CA LEU A 188 -14.05 33.03 -14.03
C LEU A 188 -13.05 32.96 -12.85
N ILE A 189 -13.09 31.89 -12.07
CA ILE A 189 -12.14 31.66 -10.98
C ILE A 189 -10.75 31.28 -11.52
N HIS A 190 -10.64 30.90 -12.81
CA HIS A 190 -9.37 30.53 -13.46
C HIS A 190 -8.70 31.70 -14.18
N ILE A 191 -9.31 32.90 -14.11
CA ILE A 191 -8.75 34.15 -14.57
C ILE A 191 -8.38 35.00 -13.36
#